data_f595d61056fea319e84070f0d03c15d0
#
_entry.id   f595d61056fea319e84070f0d03c15d0
#
_cell.length_a   1.000
_cell.length_b   1.000
_cell.length_c   1.000
_cell.angle_alpha   90.00
_cell.angle_beta   90.00
_cell.angle_gamma   90.00
#
_symmetry.space_group_name_H-M   'P 1'
#
loop_
_entity.id
_entity.type
_entity.pdbx_description
1 polymer ?
#
loop_
_entity_poly.entity_id
_entity_poly.type
_entity_poly.pdbx_seq_one_letter_code
_entity_poly.pdbx_strand_id
1 'polypeptide(L)'
;WRWIFLGWSVDVDDIYRKTNRRNKGTEFDLSLYSSKLGVDIFYRRTGNNYKIHKINGFPEDVPANYSEKFNGIKVDIKGLNLYYIFNNRKFSYPAAFSQSTNQRRNAGSFIAGFSISKHNLEFDYAELPDFILEAMNPAMKVNNIKYTNANISFGYAYNWVFARNCLACLSLTPAIAYKA
;
A
#
# COMPACT_ATOMS: atom_id res chain seq x y z
N TRP A 1 -23.57 -5.54 -17.83
CA TRP A 1 -22.59 -6.10 -16.88
C TRP A 1 -22.70 -5.34 -15.55
N ARG A 2 -23.68 -5.71 -14.72
CA ARG A 2 -24.03 -4.98 -13.45
C ARG A 2 -23.13 -5.41 -12.27
N TRP A 3 -22.00 -6.08 -12.48
CA TRP A 3 -21.32 -6.82 -11.42
C TRP A 3 -19.83 -6.53 -11.28
N ILE A 4 -19.26 -5.72 -12.15
CA ILE A 4 -17.83 -5.41 -12.12
C ILE A 4 -17.69 -3.90 -11.95
N PHE A 5 -17.03 -3.48 -10.88
CA PHE A 5 -16.61 -2.11 -10.66
C PHE A 5 -15.11 -2.05 -10.91
N LEU A 6 -14.72 -1.16 -11.78
CA LEU A 6 -13.34 -0.88 -12.10
C LEU A 6 -12.98 0.42 -11.37
N GLY A 7 -12.12 0.33 -10.37
CA GLY A 7 -11.53 1.46 -9.71
C GLY A 7 -10.11 1.66 -10.25
N TRP A 8 -9.82 2.85 -10.71
CA TRP A 8 -8.48 3.27 -11.10
C TRP A 8 -8.15 4.52 -10.31
N SER A 9 -7.07 4.49 -9.54
CA SER A 9 -6.55 5.67 -8.88
C SER A 9 -5.27 6.13 -9.57
N VAL A 10 -5.24 7.40 -9.92
CA VAL A 10 -4.03 8.11 -10.35
C VAL A 10 -3.77 9.16 -9.30
N ASP A 11 -2.56 9.25 -8.81
CA ASP A 11 -2.18 10.32 -7.90
C ASP A 11 -2.27 11.67 -8.61
N VAL A 12 -3.31 12.44 -8.25
CA VAL A 12 -3.66 13.73 -8.89
C VAL A 12 -2.73 14.85 -8.40
N ASP A 13 -2.08 14.72 -7.27
CA ASP A 13 -1.12 15.71 -6.76
C ASP A 13 0.06 15.91 -7.71
N ASP A 14 0.33 14.93 -8.55
CA ASP A 14 1.37 14.98 -9.58
C ASP A 14 0.99 15.82 -10.82
N ILE A 15 -0.31 16.06 -11.04
CA ILE A 15 -0.78 16.83 -12.21
C ILE A 15 -0.64 18.34 -11.97
N TYR A 16 -0.81 18.80 -10.74
CA TYR A 16 -0.79 20.22 -10.37
C TYR A 16 0.57 20.76 -9.94
N ARG A 17 1.50 19.90 -9.50
CA ARG A 17 2.87 20.33 -9.19
C ARG A 17 3.78 20.17 -10.39
N LYS A 18 4.07 21.27 -11.07
CA LYS A 18 5.17 21.44 -12.04
C LYS A 18 6.55 21.28 -11.38
N THR A 19 6.85 20.16 -10.76
CA THR A 19 8.13 19.92 -10.11
C THR A 19 8.86 18.79 -10.85
N ASN A 20 10.03 19.12 -11.36
CA ASN A 20 11.06 18.28 -11.99
C ASN A 20 10.69 16.82 -12.31
N ARG A 21 10.48 16.53 -13.58
CA ARG A 21 10.13 15.22 -14.18
C ARG A 21 11.08 14.05 -13.87
N ARG A 22 12.18 14.25 -13.16
CA ARG A 22 13.19 13.20 -12.93
C ARG A 22 12.92 12.29 -11.71
N ASN A 23 12.01 12.65 -10.83
CA ASN A 23 11.83 11.96 -9.53
C ASN A 23 10.40 11.52 -9.26
N LYS A 24 9.63 11.16 -10.28
CA LYS A 24 8.23 10.75 -10.11
C LYS A 24 8.12 9.28 -9.72
N GLY A 25 7.44 9.02 -8.61
CA GLY A 25 6.89 7.69 -8.31
C GLY A 25 5.82 7.31 -9.34
N THR A 26 5.60 6.03 -9.53
CA THR A 26 4.52 5.50 -10.36
C THR A 26 3.63 4.65 -9.47
N GLU A 27 2.33 4.97 -9.45
CA GLU A 27 1.33 4.17 -8.76
C GLU A 27 0.27 3.71 -9.75
N PHE A 28 -0.06 2.45 -9.66
CA PHE A 28 -1.14 1.84 -10.40
C PHE A 28 -1.92 0.91 -9.47
N ASP A 29 -3.19 1.22 -9.26
CA ASP A 29 -4.12 0.40 -8.48
C ASP A 29 -5.33 0.06 -9.34
N LEU A 30 -5.59 -1.22 -9.50
CA LEU A 30 -6.75 -1.76 -10.21
C LEU A 30 -7.57 -2.59 -9.24
N SER A 31 -8.80 -2.17 -8.98
CA SER A 31 -9.73 -2.88 -8.10
C SER A 31 -10.96 -3.34 -8.86
N LEU A 32 -11.22 -4.63 -8.80
CA LEU A 32 -12.36 -5.28 -9.43
C LEU A 32 -13.21 -5.93 -8.34
N TYR A 33 -14.40 -5.42 -8.12
CA TYR A 33 -15.32 -5.95 -7.12
C TYR A 33 -16.58 -6.49 -7.74
N SER A 34 -16.87 -7.74 -7.43
CA SER A 34 -18.15 -8.37 -7.70
C SER A 34 -18.89 -8.61 -6.38
N SER A 35 -20.10 -9.17 -6.45
CA SER A 35 -20.83 -9.56 -5.22
C SER A 35 -20.13 -10.64 -4.41
N LYS A 36 -19.38 -11.54 -5.06
CA LYS A 36 -18.73 -12.70 -4.44
C LYS A 36 -17.22 -12.56 -4.27
N LEU A 37 -16.58 -11.87 -5.20
CA LEU A 37 -15.13 -11.79 -5.31
C LEU A 37 -14.70 -10.35 -5.41
N GLY A 38 -13.64 -10.01 -4.71
CA GLY A 38 -12.87 -8.80 -4.90
C GLY A 38 -11.44 -9.15 -5.31
N VAL A 39 -10.89 -8.36 -6.20
CA VAL A 39 -9.52 -8.49 -6.70
C VAL A 39 -8.91 -7.10 -6.72
N ASP A 40 -7.78 -6.91 -6.03
CA ASP A 40 -6.98 -5.71 -6.14
C ASP A 40 -5.61 -6.07 -6.70
N ILE A 41 -5.20 -5.39 -7.73
CA ILE A 41 -3.88 -5.48 -8.32
C ILE A 41 -3.23 -4.13 -8.13
N PHE A 42 -2.04 -4.11 -7.55
CA PHE A 42 -1.33 -2.86 -7.32
C PHE A 42 0.13 -2.96 -7.72
N TYR A 43 0.62 -1.85 -8.23
CA TYR A 43 2.02 -1.61 -8.53
C TYR A 43 2.39 -0.23 -8.05
N ARG A 44 3.42 -0.13 -7.21
CA ARG A 44 3.92 1.13 -6.68
C ARG A 44 5.42 1.18 -6.82
N ARG A 45 5.89 2.20 -7.48
CA ARG A 45 7.29 2.52 -7.57
C ARG A 45 7.50 3.90 -6.99
N THR A 46 8.30 3.99 -5.94
CA THR A 46 8.59 5.29 -5.33
C THR A 46 9.59 6.06 -6.19
N GLY A 47 9.42 7.37 -6.26
CA GLY A 47 10.42 8.26 -6.84
C GLY A 47 11.62 8.44 -5.92
N ASN A 48 12.69 9.03 -6.45
CA ASN A 48 13.94 9.27 -5.73
C ASN A 48 13.90 10.60 -4.94
N ASN A 49 12.83 10.89 -4.23
CA ASN A 49 12.65 12.22 -3.59
C ASN A 49 12.58 12.14 -2.06
N TYR A 50 13.44 11.34 -1.48
CA TYR A 50 13.53 11.23 -0.02
C TYR A 50 14.35 12.38 0.56
N LYS A 51 14.05 12.70 1.82
CA LYS A 51 14.85 13.64 2.64
C LYS A 51 15.31 12.94 3.89
N ILE A 52 16.59 13.07 4.19
CA ILE A 52 17.12 12.69 5.49
C ILE A 52 16.77 13.81 6.45
N HIS A 53 15.93 13.54 7.45
CA HIS A 53 15.53 14.55 8.44
C HIS A 53 16.38 14.53 9.71
N LYS A 54 16.93 13.37 10.05
CA LYS A 54 17.73 13.22 11.26
C LYS A 54 18.61 11.97 11.16
N ILE A 55 19.84 12.11 11.59
CA ILE A 55 20.81 11.02 11.68
C ILE A 55 21.20 10.88 13.15
N ASN A 56 21.02 9.69 13.74
CA ASN A 56 21.41 9.41 15.11
C ASN A 56 22.56 8.37 15.11
N GLY A 57 23.45 8.46 16.10
CA GLY A 57 24.52 7.48 16.30
C GLY A 57 25.82 7.79 15.55
N PHE A 58 25.95 8.98 15.00
CA PHE A 58 27.18 9.51 14.44
C PHE A 58 27.86 10.49 15.43
N PRO A 59 29.18 10.76 15.28
CA PRO A 59 29.91 11.73 16.09
C PRO A 59 29.23 13.11 16.10
N GLU A 60 29.50 13.92 17.15
CA GLU A 60 28.83 15.19 17.41
C GLU A 60 28.98 16.28 16.32
N ASP A 61 29.81 16.05 15.32
CA ASP A 61 30.10 16.99 14.22
C ASP A 61 28.96 17.07 13.17
N VAL A 62 27.94 16.19 13.24
CA VAL A 62 26.80 16.22 12.32
C VAL A 62 25.76 17.21 12.82
N PRO A 63 25.41 18.28 12.07
CA PRO A 63 24.42 19.27 12.49
C PRO A 63 23.09 18.61 12.85
N ALA A 64 22.53 18.93 14.02
CA ALA A 64 21.26 18.37 14.49
C ALA A 64 20.07 18.62 13.54
N ASN A 65 20.20 19.61 12.64
CA ASN A 65 19.20 19.99 11.62
C ASN A 65 19.64 19.57 10.20
N TYR A 66 20.38 18.48 10.06
CA TYR A 66 20.78 17.98 8.76
C TYR A 66 19.54 17.58 7.95
N SER A 67 19.29 18.29 6.86
CA SER A 67 18.16 18.03 5.95
C SER A 67 18.68 18.05 4.52
N GLU A 68 19.06 16.90 4.03
CA GLU A 68 19.50 16.74 2.64
C GLU A 68 18.59 15.80 1.86
N LYS A 69 18.51 16.04 0.54
CA LYS A 69 17.81 15.13 -0.35
C LYS A 69 18.64 13.87 -0.53
N PHE A 70 18.02 12.73 -0.33
CA PHE A 70 18.63 11.45 -0.56
C PHE A 70 17.89 10.71 -1.68
N ASN A 71 18.51 10.58 -2.82
CA ASN A 71 17.92 9.96 -4.01
C ASN A 71 18.26 8.46 -4.13
N GLY A 72 19.03 7.93 -3.19
CA GLY A 72 19.56 6.57 -3.23
C GLY A 72 18.59 5.46 -2.83
N ILE A 73 17.32 5.75 -2.51
CA ILE A 73 16.34 4.72 -2.18
C ILE A 73 15.35 4.57 -3.33
N LYS A 74 15.21 3.33 -3.83
CA LYS A 74 14.15 2.95 -4.77
C LYS A 74 13.36 1.80 -4.15
N VAL A 75 12.05 1.92 -4.16
CA VAL A 75 11.14 0.89 -3.65
C VAL A 75 10.15 0.54 -4.74
N ASP A 76 10.17 -0.73 -5.16
CA ASP A 76 9.17 -1.30 -6.05
C ASP A 76 8.31 -2.29 -5.27
N ILE A 77 7.00 -2.09 -5.29
CA ILE A 77 6.02 -2.96 -4.65
C ILE A 77 5.00 -3.38 -5.69
N LYS A 78 4.77 -4.67 -5.83
CA LYS A 78 3.70 -5.20 -6.66
C LYS A 78 2.97 -6.30 -5.93
N GLY A 79 1.66 -6.34 -6.08
CA GLY A 79 0.87 -7.33 -5.38
C GLY A 79 -0.52 -7.55 -5.95
N LEU A 80 -1.13 -8.58 -5.41
CA LEU A 80 -2.46 -9.05 -5.71
C LEU A 80 -3.17 -9.39 -4.41
N ASN A 81 -4.39 -8.86 -4.24
CA ASN A 81 -5.28 -9.27 -3.17
C ASN A 81 -6.53 -9.92 -3.77
N LEU A 82 -6.96 -11.00 -3.17
CA LEU A 82 -8.19 -11.72 -3.52
C LEU A 82 -9.07 -11.81 -2.28
N TYR A 83 -10.35 -11.54 -2.45
CA TYR A 83 -11.34 -11.63 -1.37
C TYR A 83 -12.52 -12.46 -1.82
N TYR A 84 -13.00 -13.34 -0.95
CA TYR A 84 -14.22 -14.11 -1.14
C TYR A 84 -15.25 -13.75 -0.08
N ILE A 85 -16.45 -13.35 -0.51
CA ILE A 85 -17.56 -12.92 0.32
C ILE A 85 -18.62 -14.04 0.40
N PHE A 86 -18.77 -14.63 1.58
CA PHE A 86 -19.66 -15.79 1.78
C PHE A 86 -21.14 -15.43 1.68
N ASN A 87 -21.57 -14.37 2.35
CA ASN A 87 -22.96 -13.94 2.34
C ASN A 87 -23.23 -12.86 1.28
N ASN A 88 -22.77 -13.07 0.07
CA ASN A 88 -22.85 -12.11 -1.03
C ASN A 88 -24.27 -11.72 -1.48
N ARG A 89 -25.29 -12.48 -1.05
CA ARG A 89 -26.69 -12.19 -1.38
C ARG A 89 -27.28 -11.07 -0.52
N LYS A 90 -26.79 -10.90 0.71
CA LYS A 90 -27.30 -9.93 1.68
C LYS A 90 -26.28 -8.83 1.97
N PHE A 91 -25.01 -9.19 2.07
CA PHE A 91 -23.91 -8.28 2.33
C PHE A 91 -23.31 -7.77 1.02
N SER A 92 -23.28 -6.47 0.85
CA SER A 92 -22.66 -5.84 -0.31
C SER A 92 -21.27 -5.31 0.04
N TYR A 93 -20.24 -6.03 -0.40
CA TYR A 93 -18.86 -5.59 -0.27
C TYR A 93 -18.62 -4.26 -1.02
N PRO A 94 -19.11 -4.09 -2.29
CA PRO A 94 -18.97 -2.81 -2.98
C PRO A 94 -19.64 -1.63 -2.31
N ALA A 95 -20.73 -1.84 -1.56
CA ALA A 95 -21.39 -0.75 -0.83
C ALA A 95 -20.52 -0.23 0.32
N ALA A 96 -19.76 -1.11 0.97
CA ALA A 96 -18.92 -0.76 2.11
C ALA A 96 -17.56 -0.18 1.67
N PHE A 97 -16.93 -0.77 0.67
CA PHE A 97 -15.52 -0.52 0.38
C PHE A 97 -15.26 0.29 -0.90
N SER A 98 -16.21 0.33 -1.84
CA SER A 98 -16.09 1.14 -3.06
C SER A 98 -17.21 2.15 -3.27
N GLN A 99 -18.21 2.17 -2.38
CA GLN A 99 -19.38 3.07 -2.45
C GLN A 99 -20.12 3.05 -3.81
N SER A 100 -19.93 1.98 -4.59
CA SER A 100 -20.43 1.85 -5.95
C SER A 100 -21.83 1.24 -6.03
N THR A 101 -22.35 0.74 -4.90
CA THR A 101 -23.70 0.22 -4.74
C THR A 101 -24.31 0.69 -3.43
N ASN A 102 -25.63 0.55 -3.32
CA ASN A 102 -26.35 0.91 -2.10
C ASN A 102 -26.95 -0.34 -1.44
N GLN A 103 -26.58 -0.59 -0.18
CA GLN A 103 -27.19 -1.62 0.64
C GLN A 103 -28.31 -1.02 1.47
N ARG A 104 -29.50 -1.63 1.44
CA ARG A 104 -30.71 -1.10 2.09
C ARG A 104 -31.05 -1.76 3.43
N ARG A 105 -30.40 -2.85 3.78
CA ARG A 105 -30.65 -3.62 5.01
C ARG A 105 -29.35 -3.98 5.67
N ASN A 106 -29.38 -4.05 6.99
CA ASN A 106 -28.25 -4.55 7.77
C ASN A 106 -27.90 -5.97 7.36
N ALA A 107 -26.64 -6.23 7.15
CA ALA A 107 -26.16 -7.57 6.87
C ALA A 107 -24.67 -7.68 7.17
N GLY A 108 -24.26 -8.90 7.51
CA GLY A 108 -22.85 -9.22 7.67
C GLY A 108 -22.45 -10.42 6.83
N SER A 109 -21.17 -10.60 6.67
CA SER A 109 -20.57 -11.71 5.94
C SER A 109 -19.24 -12.11 6.53
N PHE A 110 -18.95 -13.41 6.52
CA PHE A 110 -17.57 -13.85 6.58
C PHE A 110 -16.85 -13.49 5.29
N ILE A 111 -15.58 -13.17 5.41
CA ILE A 111 -14.71 -12.82 4.28
C ILE A 111 -13.43 -13.62 4.45
N ALA A 112 -13.05 -14.35 3.41
CA ALA A 112 -11.74 -14.97 3.28
C ALA A 112 -10.90 -14.15 2.31
N GLY A 113 -9.64 -13.94 2.65
CA GLY A 113 -8.71 -13.18 1.82
C GLY A 113 -7.41 -13.94 1.60
N PHE A 114 -6.83 -13.73 0.44
CA PHE A 114 -5.48 -14.13 0.12
C PHE A 114 -4.77 -12.94 -0.50
N SER A 115 -3.55 -12.67 -0.06
CA SER A 115 -2.72 -11.66 -0.70
C SER A 115 -1.31 -12.15 -0.92
N ILE A 116 -0.71 -11.70 -2.01
CA ILE A 116 0.70 -11.90 -2.30
C ILE A 116 1.28 -10.57 -2.77
N SER A 117 2.43 -10.20 -2.22
CA SER A 117 3.15 -9.00 -2.64
C SER A 117 4.65 -9.24 -2.70
N LYS A 118 5.28 -8.68 -3.72
CA LYS A 118 6.72 -8.67 -3.88
C LYS A 118 7.24 -7.27 -3.65
N HIS A 119 8.27 -7.17 -2.84
CA HIS A 119 8.95 -5.94 -2.48
C HIS A 119 10.40 -6.01 -2.93
N ASN A 120 10.86 -4.95 -3.56
CA ASN A 120 12.26 -4.77 -3.94
C ASN A 120 12.70 -3.39 -3.45
N LEU A 121 13.66 -3.37 -2.54
CA LEU A 121 14.26 -2.15 -2.02
C LEU A 121 15.70 -2.10 -2.51
N GLU A 122 16.05 -1.06 -3.21
CA GLU A 122 17.40 -0.80 -3.70
C GLU A 122 17.97 0.41 -2.97
N PHE A 123 19.17 0.27 -2.46
CA PHE A 123 19.94 1.33 -1.81
C PHE A 123 21.18 1.66 -2.63
N ASP A 124 21.25 2.88 -3.10
CA ASP A 124 22.45 3.42 -3.75
C ASP A 124 23.21 4.29 -2.74
N TYR A 125 24.26 3.74 -2.20
CA TYR A 125 25.10 4.41 -1.21
C TYR A 125 25.96 5.53 -1.79
N ALA A 126 26.18 5.53 -3.11
CA ALA A 126 26.95 6.59 -3.78
C ALA A 126 26.26 7.98 -3.68
N GLU A 127 24.98 7.99 -3.39
CA GLU A 127 24.20 9.22 -3.17
C GLU A 127 24.28 9.72 -1.70
N LEU A 128 24.96 8.98 -0.81
CA LEU A 128 25.17 9.42 0.59
C LEU A 128 26.40 10.33 0.68
N PRO A 129 26.37 11.32 1.58
CA PRO A 129 27.53 12.13 1.91
C PRO A 129 28.71 11.28 2.39
N ASP A 130 29.94 11.67 2.02
CA ASP A 130 31.16 10.93 2.30
C ASP A 130 31.37 10.63 3.78
N PHE A 131 31.03 11.59 4.67
CA PHE A 131 31.15 11.40 6.12
C PHE A 131 30.26 10.29 6.67
N ILE A 132 29.09 10.04 6.03
CA ILE A 132 28.21 8.91 6.39
C ILE A 132 28.80 7.61 5.87
N LEU A 133 29.31 7.61 4.64
CA LEU A 133 29.91 6.45 4.01
C LEU A 133 31.15 5.94 4.76
N GLU A 134 31.98 6.84 5.27
CA GLU A 134 33.18 6.53 6.05
C GLU A 134 32.81 5.97 7.44
N ALA A 135 31.77 6.52 8.07
CA ALA A 135 31.31 6.06 9.38
C ALA A 135 30.47 4.78 9.34
N MET A 136 29.98 4.36 8.16
CA MET A 136 29.20 3.14 8.01
C MET A 136 30.07 1.88 8.03
N ASN A 137 29.71 0.92 8.90
CA ASN A 137 30.30 -0.39 8.86
C ASN A 137 30.04 -1.08 7.50
N PRO A 138 31.07 -1.57 6.77
CA PRO A 138 30.88 -2.26 5.49
C PRO A 138 29.90 -3.43 5.53
N ALA A 139 29.79 -4.11 6.66
CA ALA A 139 28.86 -5.22 6.87
C ALA A 139 27.39 -4.80 6.89
N MET A 140 27.10 -3.51 7.08
CA MET A 140 25.75 -2.95 7.06
C MET A 140 25.29 -2.45 5.67
N LYS A 141 26.17 -2.48 4.67
CA LYS A 141 25.85 -2.03 3.31
C LYS A 141 25.07 -3.10 2.57
N VAL A 142 23.74 -3.04 2.67
CA VAL A 142 22.82 -3.93 1.95
C VAL A 142 22.28 -3.22 0.72
N ASN A 143 22.80 -3.53 -0.45
CA ASN A 143 22.44 -2.84 -1.69
C ASN A 143 21.03 -3.16 -2.19
N ASN A 144 20.51 -4.34 -1.89
CA ASN A 144 19.20 -4.78 -2.37
C ASN A 144 18.55 -5.74 -1.38
N ILE A 145 17.30 -5.43 -1.04
CA ILE A 145 16.45 -6.29 -0.20
C ILE A 145 15.25 -6.70 -1.03
N LYS A 146 15.12 -8.00 -1.31
CA LYS A 146 13.97 -8.58 -2.01
C LYS A 146 13.26 -9.54 -1.08
N TYR A 147 11.96 -9.36 -0.94
CA TYR A 147 11.15 -10.30 -0.20
C TYR A 147 9.74 -10.43 -0.78
N THR A 148 9.13 -11.55 -0.50
CA THR A 148 7.75 -11.84 -0.88
C THR A 148 6.94 -12.04 0.39
N ASN A 149 5.81 -11.35 0.49
CA ASN A 149 4.83 -11.58 1.54
C ASN A 149 3.64 -12.35 0.94
N ALA A 150 3.23 -13.41 1.60
CA ALA A 150 1.97 -14.11 1.31
C ALA A 150 1.13 -14.14 2.58
N ASN A 151 -0.14 -13.74 2.47
CA ASN A 151 -1.05 -13.66 3.61
C ASN A 151 -2.33 -14.43 3.31
N ILE A 152 -2.84 -15.12 4.34
CA ILE A 152 -4.18 -15.68 4.35
C ILE A 152 -4.94 -15.01 5.48
N SER A 153 -6.12 -14.51 5.18
CA SER A 153 -6.98 -13.83 6.13
C SER A 153 -8.37 -14.44 6.16
N PHE A 154 -8.97 -14.43 7.34
CA PHE A 154 -10.37 -14.84 7.50
C PHE A 154 -11.00 -14.00 8.62
N GLY A 155 -12.16 -13.43 8.33
CA GLY A 155 -12.79 -12.55 9.30
C GLY A 155 -14.25 -12.30 8.99
N TYR A 156 -14.81 -11.31 9.66
CA TYR A 156 -16.21 -10.95 9.56
C TYR A 156 -16.36 -9.46 9.35
N ALA A 157 -17.25 -9.07 8.45
CA ALA A 157 -17.65 -7.69 8.23
C ALA A 157 -19.16 -7.54 8.39
N TYR A 158 -19.57 -6.42 8.96
CA TYR A 158 -20.97 -6.08 9.17
C TYR A 158 -21.27 -4.68 8.66
N ASN A 159 -22.27 -4.60 7.78
CA ASN A 159 -22.81 -3.35 7.24
C ASN A 159 -24.03 -2.94 8.05
N TRP A 160 -23.92 -1.83 8.74
CA TRP A 160 -25.02 -1.21 9.47
C TRP A 160 -25.58 -0.05 8.64
N VAL A 161 -26.82 -0.21 8.20
CA VAL A 161 -27.59 0.82 7.49
C VAL A 161 -28.43 1.57 8.50
N PHE A 162 -27.99 2.75 8.89
CA PHE A 162 -28.62 3.54 9.97
C PHE A 162 -29.54 4.67 9.44
N ALA A 163 -29.42 5.01 8.15
CA ALA A 163 -30.30 5.96 7.51
C ALA A 163 -30.40 5.67 6.00
N ARG A 164 -31.31 6.33 5.33
CA ARG A 164 -31.45 6.21 3.86
C ARG A 164 -30.15 6.64 3.19
N ASN A 165 -29.55 5.72 2.44
CA ASN A 165 -28.26 5.90 1.76
C ASN A 165 -27.04 6.11 2.69
N CYS A 166 -27.17 5.85 3.99
CA CYS A 166 -26.07 5.94 4.95
C CYS A 166 -25.74 4.56 5.49
N LEU A 167 -24.49 4.16 5.34
CA LEU A 167 -23.98 2.87 5.76
C LEU A 167 -22.67 3.07 6.55
N ALA A 168 -22.55 2.36 7.66
CA ALA A 168 -21.30 2.18 8.37
C ALA A 168 -20.91 0.71 8.30
N CYS A 169 -19.65 0.41 7.99
CA CYS A 169 -19.11 -0.93 7.98
C CYS A 169 -18.09 -1.10 9.11
N LEU A 170 -18.26 -2.16 9.87
CA LEU A 170 -17.25 -2.62 10.82
C LEU A 170 -16.73 -3.98 10.36
N SER A 171 -15.42 -4.13 10.24
CA SER A 171 -14.79 -5.39 9.85
C SER A 171 -13.61 -5.72 10.75
N LEU A 172 -13.47 -7.02 11.05
CA LEU A 172 -12.33 -7.58 11.74
C LEU A 172 -11.85 -8.80 10.95
N THR A 173 -10.64 -8.70 10.41
CA THR A 173 -10.10 -9.72 9.52
C THR A 173 -8.64 -10.01 9.91
N PRO A 174 -8.42 -10.88 10.92
CA PRO A 174 -7.08 -11.34 11.25
C PRO A 174 -6.43 -12.05 10.06
N ALA A 175 -5.11 -11.94 9.96
CA ALA A 175 -4.32 -12.56 8.89
C ALA A 175 -3.09 -13.25 9.45
N ILE A 176 -2.70 -14.33 8.80
CA ILE A 176 -1.42 -15.00 9.00
C ILE A 176 -0.55 -14.67 7.80
N ALA A 177 0.63 -14.15 8.07
CA ALA A 177 1.58 -13.73 7.07
C ALA A 177 2.81 -14.65 7.05
N TYR A 178 3.23 -15.02 5.85
CA TYR A 178 4.51 -15.66 5.60
C TYR A 178 5.37 -14.72 4.78
N LYS A 179 6.61 -14.54 5.20
CA LYS A 179 7.61 -13.70 4.52
C LYS A 179 8.81 -14.57 4.12
N ALA A 180 9.12 -14.56 2.83
CA ALA A 180 10.25 -15.26 2.23
C ALA A 180 11.21 -14.30 1.53
#